data_96a8800de4fcd714815553723723b196
#
_entry.id   96a8800de4fcd714815553723723b196
#
_cell.length_a   1.000
_cell.length_b   1.000
_cell.length_c   1.000
_cell.angle_alpha   90.00
_cell.angle_beta   90.00
_cell.angle_gamma   90.00
#
_symmetry.space_group_name_H-M   'P 1'
#
loop_
_entity.id
_entity.type
_entity.pdbx_description
1 polymer ?
#
loop_
_entity_poly.entity_id
_entity_poly.type
_entity_poly.pdbx_seq_one_letter_code
_entity_poly.pdbx_strand_id
1 'polypeptide(L)'
;MSYTKIAKIFADSEALSGQTVSVGGWVRTIRDLKGFGFIELNDGSCFRNLQVVMGAEALSNYKDIAAQNVGAALIVTGVVTLTPDAKQPLELKATEIAVEGISTPDYPLQKKRHSVEFLRTIQHLRPRTNLLSATFRVRSAAAYAIHKFFQDRGFVYAQTPIITASDCEGAGEMFQVTTLDLNNVPKTEDGQVDYSQDFFGKKTSLTVSGQLNAENFAMAFGNVYTFGPTFRAENSNTQRHAAEFWMVEPEMAFTDLNGYMDTAEDMIKYIIRYVMEQCPQEMDFFNQFVDKGLRERLEHVASSDFGRVSYTEAVDLLKKSGEKFDYPVEWGIDLQTEHERYLTEHIFKRPVFVTDYPKDIKAFYMRLNDDGKTVAAADCLVPGIGEIIGGSQREERLDVLEARIKELGMNPEDYKYYCDLRRYGSCRHAGYGLGFERMVMYLTGVNNIRDVELHPRTVGSADF
;
A
#
# COMPACT_ATOMS: atom_id res chain seq x y z
N MET A 1 1.28 -33.95 11.83
CA MET A 1 0.56 -33.34 12.97
C MET A 1 0.21 -31.90 12.62
N SER A 2 -1.00 -31.45 12.92
CA SER A 2 -1.33 -30.02 12.74
C SER A 2 -1.04 -29.28 14.05
N TYR A 3 -0.13 -28.31 14.01
CA TYR A 3 0.17 -27.48 15.18
C TYR A 3 -0.97 -26.48 15.44
N THR A 4 -1.25 -26.23 16.73
CA THR A 4 -2.21 -25.19 17.13
C THR A 4 -1.60 -23.81 16.91
N LYS A 5 -2.30 -22.92 16.22
CA LYS A 5 -1.84 -21.54 16.00
C LYS A 5 -1.88 -20.72 17.29
N ILE A 6 -0.86 -19.88 17.52
CA ILE A 6 -0.80 -18.98 18.68
C ILE A 6 -2.02 -18.04 18.69
N ALA A 7 -2.46 -17.53 17.54
CA ALA A 7 -3.68 -16.74 17.43
C ALA A 7 -4.91 -17.47 17.99
N LYS A 8 -5.04 -18.78 17.70
CA LYS A 8 -6.14 -19.60 18.21
C LYS A 8 -6.04 -19.79 19.73
N ILE A 9 -4.83 -19.99 20.28
CA ILE A 9 -4.63 -20.11 21.73
C ILE A 9 -5.11 -18.85 22.46
N PHE A 10 -4.83 -17.66 21.91
CA PHE A 10 -5.31 -16.40 22.47
C PHE A 10 -6.82 -16.21 22.31
N ALA A 11 -7.38 -16.60 21.15
CA ALA A 11 -8.82 -16.46 20.89
C ALA A 11 -9.67 -17.40 21.75
N ASP A 12 -9.24 -18.65 21.89
CA ASP A 12 -9.98 -19.72 22.57
C ASP A 12 -9.37 -20.04 23.95
N SER A 13 -8.76 -19.07 24.62
CA SER A 13 -7.93 -19.26 25.80
C SER A 13 -8.65 -19.98 26.97
N GLU A 14 -9.91 -19.65 27.22
CA GLU A 14 -10.71 -20.29 28.26
C GLU A 14 -11.01 -21.77 27.91
N ALA A 15 -11.39 -22.04 26.65
CA ALA A 15 -11.69 -23.38 26.19
C ALA A 15 -10.44 -24.28 26.13
N LEU A 16 -9.26 -23.71 25.88
CA LEU A 16 -7.99 -24.42 25.83
C LEU A 16 -7.27 -24.50 27.16
N SER A 17 -7.75 -23.82 28.18
CA SER A 17 -7.15 -23.86 29.54
C SER A 17 -7.11 -25.30 30.08
N GLY A 18 -5.93 -25.72 30.55
CA GLY A 18 -5.67 -27.05 31.02
C GLY A 18 -5.48 -28.11 29.93
N GLN A 19 -5.65 -27.77 28.68
CA GLN A 19 -5.43 -28.69 27.55
C GLN A 19 -3.97 -28.67 27.09
N THR A 20 -3.51 -29.84 26.63
CA THR A 20 -2.22 -29.96 25.99
C THR A 20 -2.30 -29.62 24.53
N VAL A 21 -1.45 -28.70 24.07
CA VAL A 21 -1.33 -28.30 22.66
C VAL A 21 0.11 -28.35 22.18
N SER A 22 0.31 -28.50 20.88
CA SER A 22 1.64 -28.41 20.23
C SER A 22 1.68 -27.18 19.31
N VAL A 23 2.73 -26.36 19.45
CA VAL A 23 2.95 -25.12 18.70
C VAL A 23 4.33 -25.17 18.04
N GLY A 24 4.41 -24.87 16.75
CA GLY A 24 5.69 -24.62 16.07
C GLY A 24 5.91 -23.11 15.91
N GLY A 25 7.09 -22.60 16.21
CA GLY A 25 7.36 -21.17 16.10
C GLY A 25 8.84 -20.80 16.25
N TRP A 26 9.12 -19.52 16.11
CA TRP A 26 10.47 -18.97 16.21
C TRP A 26 10.68 -18.24 17.55
N VAL A 27 11.85 -18.47 18.13
CA VAL A 27 12.29 -17.83 19.37
C VAL A 27 12.48 -16.33 19.16
N ARG A 28 11.78 -15.53 19.96
CA ARG A 28 11.93 -14.07 20.05
C ARG A 28 12.87 -13.68 21.19
N THR A 29 12.73 -14.34 22.33
CA THR A 29 13.64 -14.22 23.48
C THR A 29 13.71 -15.54 24.24
N ILE A 30 14.87 -15.80 24.85
CA ILE A 30 15.04 -16.85 25.87
C ILE A 30 15.59 -16.19 27.12
N ARG A 31 15.08 -16.59 28.27
CA ARG A 31 15.57 -16.19 29.59
C ARG A 31 15.70 -17.42 30.47
N ASP A 32 16.95 -17.81 30.72
CA ASP A 32 17.30 -18.91 31.65
C ASP A 32 17.51 -18.37 33.09
N LEU A 33 16.87 -18.98 34.06
CA LEU A 33 17.01 -18.71 35.52
C LEU A 33 17.63 -19.88 36.26
N LYS A 34 18.45 -20.71 35.59
CA LYS A 34 19.20 -21.85 36.13
C LYS A 34 18.30 -22.99 36.65
N GLY A 35 17.59 -23.62 35.72
CA GLY A 35 16.70 -24.75 36.01
C GLY A 35 15.22 -24.46 35.77
N PHE A 36 14.92 -23.18 35.50
CA PHE A 36 13.60 -22.68 35.14
C PHE A 36 13.79 -21.50 34.19
N GLY A 37 12.90 -21.28 33.23
CA GLY A 37 13.06 -20.18 32.29
C GLY A 37 11.83 -19.92 31.44
N PHE A 38 11.97 -18.89 30.55
CA PHE A 38 10.92 -18.44 29.67
C PHE A 38 11.41 -18.31 28.26
N ILE A 39 10.57 -18.70 27.31
CA ILE A 39 10.75 -18.43 25.89
C ILE A 39 9.58 -17.60 25.39
N GLU A 40 9.84 -16.50 24.71
CA GLU A 40 8.83 -15.86 23.87
C GLU A 40 8.88 -16.49 22.49
N LEU A 41 7.79 -17.16 22.09
CA LEU A 41 7.64 -17.87 20.82
C LEU A 41 6.62 -17.15 19.94
N ASN A 42 6.91 -17.02 18.65
CA ASN A 42 5.99 -16.47 17.67
C ASN A 42 5.91 -17.40 16.45
N ASP A 43 4.69 -17.78 16.06
CA ASP A 43 4.43 -18.66 14.91
C ASP A 43 4.00 -17.92 13.65
N GLY A 44 3.99 -16.57 13.70
CA GLY A 44 3.52 -15.73 12.60
C GLY A 44 2.01 -15.60 12.49
N SER A 45 1.19 -16.31 13.26
CA SER A 45 -0.27 -16.26 13.15
C SER A 45 -0.91 -15.00 13.76
N CYS A 46 -0.23 -14.35 14.72
CA CYS A 46 -0.64 -13.07 15.31
C CYS A 46 0.57 -12.21 15.70
N PHE A 47 0.33 -10.96 16.06
CA PHE A 47 1.39 -10.03 16.47
C PHE A 47 1.97 -10.38 17.84
N ARG A 48 1.16 -10.96 18.75
CA ARG A 48 1.59 -11.37 20.10
C ARG A 48 2.56 -12.53 20.06
N ASN A 49 3.48 -12.54 21.03
CA ASN A 49 4.30 -13.70 21.34
C ASN A 49 3.61 -14.55 22.42
N LEU A 50 3.74 -15.87 22.30
CA LEU A 50 3.33 -16.81 23.35
C LEU A 50 4.48 -16.97 24.34
N GLN A 51 4.21 -16.76 25.65
CA GLN A 51 5.16 -17.11 26.68
C GLN A 51 5.13 -18.62 26.94
N VAL A 52 6.26 -19.26 26.76
CA VAL A 52 6.48 -20.65 27.08
C VAL A 52 7.28 -20.71 28.39
N VAL A 53 6.78 -21.45 29.35
CA VAL A 53 7.49 -21.74 30.63
C VAL A 53 8.20 -23.07 30.48
N MET A 54 9.50 -23.09 30.71
CA MET A 54 10.32 -24.30 30.65
C MET A 54 10.97 -24.59 32.01
N GLY A 55 10.99 -25.87 32.43
CA GLY A 55 11.60 -26.32 33.68
C GLY A 55 12.48 -27.54 33.48
N ALA A 56 13.61 -27.58 34.14
CA ALA A 56 14.56 -28.70 34.09
C ALA A 56 13.97 -30.02 34.62
N GLU A 57 12.96 -29.94 35.49
CA GLU A 57 12.26 -31.13 36.00
C GLU A 57 11.37 -31.78 34.95
N ALA A 58 10.81 -30.97 34.02
CA ALA A 58 9.91 -31.44 32.95
C ALA A 58 10.64 -31.78 31.66
N LEU A 59 11.79 -31.12 31.39
CA LEU A 59 12.51 -31.21 30.14
C LEU A 59 13.87 -31.84 30.29
N SER A 60 14.06 -33.07 29.81
CA SER A 60 15.37 -33.78 29.83
C SER A 60 16.46 -33.04 29.07
N ASN A 61 16.08 -32.25 28.04
CA ASN A 61 16.95 -31.44 27.19
C ASN A 61 16.97 -29.95 27.56
N TYR A 62 16.58 -29.59 28.78
CA TYR A 62 16.48 -28.20 29.27
C TYR A 62 17.71 -27.35 28.94
N LYS A 63 18.93 -27.89 29.15
CA LYS A 63 20.19 -27.17 28.91
C LYS A 63 20.38 -26.82 27.43
N ASP A 64 20.03 -27.76 26.55
CA ASP A 64 20.15 -27.58 25.09
C ASP A 64 19.14 -26.54 24.61
N ILE A 65 17.93 -26.54 25.18
CA ILE A 65 16.91 -25.52 24.85
C ILE A 65 17.31 -24.15 25.38
N ALA A 66 17.80 -24.08 26.62
CA ALA A 66 18.24 -22.81 27.21
C ALA A 66 19.43 -22.17 26.48
N ALA A 67 20.23 -22.98 25.79
CA ALA A 67 21.37 -22.53 24.97
C ALA A 67 20.99 -22.10 23.55
N GLN A 68 19.72 -22.22 23.14
CA GLN A 68 19.30 -21.80 21.80
C GLN A 68 19.36 -20.29 21.64
N ASN A 69 19.62 -19.84 20.42
CA ASN A 69 19.67 -18.42 20.06
C ASN A 69 18.28 -17.89 19.63
N VAL A 70 18.15 -16.58 19.68
CA VAL A 70 17.03 -15.86 19.03
C VAL A 70 16.97 -16.26 17.55
N GLY A 71 15.76 -16.49 17.05
CA GLY A 71 15.53 -16.94 15.66
C GLY A 71 15.52 -18.46 15.48
N ALA A 72 15.90 -19.26 16.48
CA ALA A 72 15.76 -20.72 16.43
C ALA A 72 14.28 -21.12 16.25
N ALA A 73 14.03 -22.18 15.49
CA ALA A 73 12.70 -22.75 15.30
C ALA A 73 12.49 -23.89 16.28
N LEU A 74 11.42 -23.83 17.04
CA LEU A 74 11.07 -24.83 18.05
C LEU A 74 9.67 -25.39 17.84
N ILE A 75 9.50 -26.67 18.18
CA ILE A 75 8.20 -27.29 18.40
C ILE A 75 8.03 -27.46 19.90
N VAL A 76 7.00 -26.87 20.46
CA VAL A 76 6.70 -26.90 21.90
C VAL A 76 5.37 -27.59 22.14
N THR A 77 5.37 -28.64 22.92
CA THR A 77 4.17 -29.28 23.47
C THR A 77 4.05 -28.91 24.93
N GLY A 78 2.86 -28.50 25.37
CA GLY A 78 2.66 -28.09 26.73
C GLY A 78 1.20 -27.83 27.09
N VAL A 79 0.95 -27.50 28.33
CA VAL A 79 -0.38 -27.23 28.88
C VAL A 79 -0.65 -25.72 28.86
N VAL A 80 -1.75 -25.30 28.27
CA VAL A 80 -2.21 -23.90 28.31
C VAL A 80 -2.66 -23.56 29.70
N THR A 81 -2.09 -22.52 30.29
CA THR A 81 -2.38 -22.06 31.64
C THR A 81 -2.77 -20.58 31.62
N LEU A 82 -3.95 -20.25 32.14
CA LEU A 82 -4.36 -18.86 32.31
C LEU A 82 -3.60 -18.20 33.43
N THR A 83 -3.20 -16.93 33.23
CA THR A 83 -2.42 -16.13 34.19
C THR A 83 -3.05 -14.73 34.31
N PRO A 84 -4.31 -14.63 34.84
CA PRO A 84 -5.06 -13.37 34.85
C PRO A 84 -4.39 -12.24 35.62
N ASP A 85 -3.60 -12.56 36.62
CA ASP A 85 -2.89 -11.59 37.45
C ASP A 85 -1.48 -11.24 36.94
N ALA A 86 -1.05 -11.86 35.84
CA ALA A 86 0.25 -11.59 35.24
C ALA A 86 0.15 -10.57 34.07
N LYS A 87 1.29 -10.08 33.60
CA LYS A 87 1.36 -9.16 32.47
C LYS A 87 0.78 -9.76 31.17
N GLN A 88 0.99 -11.05 30.96
CA GLN A 88 0.40 -11.84 29.88
C GLN A 88 -0.82 -12.61 30.39
N PRO A 89 -1.89 -12.76 29.58
CA PRO A 89 -3.13 -13.40 30.03
C PRO A 89 -3.03 -14.93 30.18
N LEU A 90 -2.04 -15.54 29.51
CA LEU A 90 -1.81 -16.98 29.52
C LEU A 90 -0.36 -17.31 29.23
N GLU A 91 0.03 -18.54 29.53
CA GLU A 91 1.32 -19.14 29.19
C GLU A 91 1.17 -20.61 28.78
N LEU A 92 2.17 -21.15 28.09
CA LEU A 92 2.27 -22.55 27.73
C LEU A 92 3.32 -23.22 28.66
N LYS A 93 2.89 -24.08 29.58
CA LYS A 93 3.80 -24.87 30.43
C LYS A 93 4.31 -26.04 29.60
N ALA A 94 5.55 -25.98 29.17
CA ALA A 94 6.15 -26.96 28.29
C ALA A 94 6.35 -28.31 29.00
N THR A 95 5.91 -29.37 28.35
CA THR A 95 6.18 -30.77 28.72
C THR A 95 7.20 -31.42 27.78
N GLU A 96 7.33 -30.88 26.54
CA GLU A 96 8.28 -31.29 25.54
C GLU A 96 8.68 -30.10 24.67
N ILE A 97 9.97 -29.99 24.34
CA ILE A 97 10.47 -29.02 23.37
C ILE A 97 11.47 -29.70 22.46
N ALA A 98 11.21 -29.64 21.15
CA ALA A 98 12.13 -30.10 20.11
C ALA A 98 12.68 -28.89 19.34
N VAL A 99 13.98 -28.95 18.98
CA VAL A 99 14.61 -27.98 18.09
C VAL A 99 14.39 -28.45 16.67
N GLU A 100 13.62 -27.69 15.90
CA GLU A 100 13.37 -27.94 14.48
C GLU A 100 14.48 -27.32 13.62
N GLY A 101 14.97 -26.15 14.00
CA GLY A 101 16.06 -25.45 13.32
C GLY A 101 16.85 -24.55 14.26
N ILE A 102 18.16 -24.70 14.24
CA ILE A 102 19.06 -23.86 15.03
C ILE A 102 19.22 -22.47 14.43
N SER A 103 19.55 -21.48 15.25
CA SER A 103 20.00 -20.16 14.85
C SER A 103 21.41 -19.94 15.35
N THR A 104 22.30 -19.47 14.48
CA THR A 104 23.70 -19.23 14.81
C THR A 104 23.92 -17.93 15.58
N PRO A 105 25.01 -17.78 16.34
CA PRO A 105 25.25 -16.58 17.16
C PRO A 105 25.40 -15.29 16.37
N ASP A 106 25.69 -15.37 15.07
CA ASP A 106 25.82 -14.23 14.16
C ASP A 106 24.46 -13.75 13.58
N TYR A 107 23.34 -14.33 14.03
CA TYR A 107 22.01 -13.88 13.64
C TYR A 107 21.84 -12.37 13.86
N PRO A 108 21.56 -11.57 12.80
CA PRO A 108 21.70 -10.11 12.86
C PRO A 108 20.64 -9.41 13.73
N LEU A 109 19.45 -10.04 13.91
CA LEU A 109 18.34 -9.47 14.67
C LEU A 109 18.44 -9.86 16.16
N GLN A 110 19.51 -9.42 16.83
CA GLN A 110 19.70 -9.62 18.26
C GLN A 110 18.74 -8.77 19.11
N LYS A 111 18.62 -9.08 20.41
CA LYS A 111 17.77 -8.35 21.38
C LYS A 111 18.29 -6.92 21.61
N LYS A 112 18.18 -6.05 20.61
CA LYS A 112 18.51 -4.63 20.66
C LYS A 112 17.63 -3.86 19.68
N ARG A 113 17.57 -2.54 19.81
CA ARG A 113 16.92 -1.70 18.80
C ARG A 113 17.77 -1.67 17.53
N HIS A 114 17.13 -1.89 16.39
CA HIS A 114 17.73 -1.79 15.06
C HIS A 114 17.19 -0.54 14.36
N SER A 115 18.05 0.18 13.64
CA SER A 115 17.59 1.29 12.79
C SER A 115 16.94 0.75 11.53
N VAL A 116 16.04 1.54 10.92
CA VAL A 116 15.39 1.15 9.67
C VAL A 116 16.39 1.05 8.51
N GLU A 117 17.45 1.87 8.52
CA GLU A 117 18.54 1.81 7.54
C GLU A 117 19.25 0.45 7.60
N PHE A 118 19.60 -0.01 8.79
CA PHE A 118 20.16 -1.35 8.96
C PHE A 118 19.20 -2.44 8.49
N LEU A 119 17.91 -2.34 8.83
CA LEU A 119 16.92 -3.32 8.41
C LEU A 119 16.74 -3.39 6.89
N ARG A 120 17.00 -2.30 6.17
CA ARG A 120 17.00 -2.30 4.70
C ARG A 120 18.18 -3.09 4.11
N THR A 121 19.28 -3.27 4.83
CA THR A 121 20.40 -4.11 4.37
C THR A 121 20.16 -5.61 4.55
N ILE A 122 19.14 -5.99 5.32
CA ILE A 122 18.73 -7.39 5.59
C ILE A 122 17.24 -7.59 5.31
N GLN A 123 16.77 -7.15 4.15
CA GLN A 123 15.34 -7.10 3.80
C GLN A 123 14.65 -8.45 4.01
N HIS A 124 15.27 -9.56 3.67
CA HIS A 124 14.76 -10.93 3.82
C HIS A 124 14.52 -11.35 5.29
N LEU A 125 15.16 -10.70 6.27
CA LEU A 125 14.99 -10.99 7.70
C LEU A 125 14.14 -9.95 8.44
N ARG A 126 14.03 -8.74 7.90
CA ARG A 126 13.36 -7.62 8.59
C ARG A 126 11.89 -7.87 8.95
N PRO A 127 11.10 -8.74 8.27
CA PRO A 127 9.73 -9.09 8.71
C PRO A 127 9.67 -9.71 10.10
N ARG A 128 10.79 -10.25 10.59
CA ARG A 128 10.89 -10.80 11.95
C ARG A 128 10.95 -9.74 13.04
N THR A 129 11.06 -8.45 12.69
CA THR A 129 11.00 -7.33 13.66
C THR A 129 9.56 -6.93 13.94
N ASN A 130 9.30 -6.34 15.12
CA ASN A 130 7.95 -5.91 15.46
C ASN A 130 7.41 -4.86 14.49
N LEU A 131 8.24 -3.88 14.10
CA LEU A 131 7.84 -2.83 13.17
C LEU A 131 7.34 -3.40 11.83
N LEU A 132 8.18 -4.23 11.18
CA LEU A 132 7.84 -4.75 9.85
C LEU A 132 6.77 -5.85 9.93
N SER A 133 6.75 -6.66 11.00
CA SER A 133 5.67 -7.62 11.24
C SER A 133 4.32 -6.92 11.36
N ALA A 134 4.23 -5.84 12.14
CA ALA A 134 3.01 -5.05 12.25
C ALA A 134 2.63 -4.41 10.91
N THR A 135 3.60 -3.81 10.21
CA THR A 135 3.37 -3.15 8.91
C THR A 135 2.79 -4.11 7.88
N PHE A 136 3.38 -5.31 7.73
CA PHE A 136 2.90 -6.27 6.73
C PHE A 136 1.57 -6.94 7.11
N ARG A 137 1.25 -7.03 8.40
CA ARG A 137 -0.09 -7.45 8.86
C ARG A 137 -1.15 -6.41 8.50
N VAL A 138 -0.89 -5.15 8.79
CA VAL A 138 -1.78 -4.04 8.38
C VAL A 138 -1.90 -3.97 6.86
N ARG A 139 -0.79 -4.11 6.12
CA ARG A 139 -0.81 -4.18 4.65
C ARG A 139 -1.72 -5.30 4.15
N SER A 140 -1.61 -6.50 4.73
CA SER A 140 -2.46 -7.64 4.36
C SER A 140 -3.94 -7.39 4.66
N ALA A 141 -4.26 -6.85 5.84
CA ALA A 141 -5.63 -6.52 6.22
C ALA A 141 -6.24 -5.42 5.33
N ALA A 142 -5.46 -4.38 5.03
CA ALA A 142 -5.87 -3.29 4.14
C ALA A 142 -6.14 -3.78 2.71
N ALA A 143 -5.30 -4.68 2.18
CA ALA A 143 -5.53 -5.27 0.85
C ALA A 143 -6.84 -6.05 0.80
N TYR A 144 -7.12 -6.87 1.81
CA TYR A 144 -8.37 -7.59 1.90
C TYR A 144 -9.57 -6.64 2.07
N ALA A 145 -9.42 -5.58 2.88
CA ALA A 145 -10.47 -4.57 3.06
C ALA A 145 -10.85 -3.89 1.73
N ILE A 146 -9.87 -3.58 0.87
CA ILE A 146 -10.08 -3.01 -0.45
C ILE A 146 -10.91 -3.96 -1.31
N HIS A 147 -10.50 -5.23 -1.44
CA HIS A 147 -11.26 -6.21 -2.19
C HIS A 147 -12.68 -6.37 -1.64
N LYS A 148 -12.83 -6.47 -0.32
CA LYS A 148 -14.13 -6.60 0.32
C LYS A 148 -15.02 -5.38 0.08
N PHE A 149 -14.47 -4.16 0.17
CA PHE A 149 -15.19 -2.91 -0.09
C PHE A 149 -15.85 -2.91 -1.46
N PHE A 150 -15.07 -3.23 -2.50
CA PHE A 150 -15.56 -3.22 -3.87
C PHE A 150 -16.48 -4.39 -4.19
N GLN A 151 -16.12 -5.61 -3.76
CA GLN A 151 -16.92 -6.82 -4.03
C GLN A 151 -18.29 -6.74 -3.36
N ASP A 152 -18.39 -6.28 -2.11
CA ASP A 152 -19.66 -6.10 -1.40
C ASP A 152 -20.57 -5.05 -2.07
N ARG A 153 -20.00 -4.16 -2.90
CA ARG A 153 -20.73 -3.14 -3.68
C ARG A 153 -20.97 -3.54 -5.13
N GLY A 154 -20.69 -4.78 -5.49
CA GLY A 154 -20.95 -5.33 -6.82
C GLY A 154 -19.96 -4.89 -7.90
N PHE A 155 -18.80 -4.35 -7.54
CA PHE A 155 -17.74 -4.07 -8.50
C PHE A 155 -17.10 -5.36 -9.00
N VAL A 156 -16.76 -5.40 -10.27
CA VAL A 156 -16.01 -6.50 -10.88
C VAL A 156 -14.51 -6.22 -10.78
N TYR A 157 -13.73 -7.16 -10.24
CA TYR A 157 -12.27 -7.08 -10.26
C TYR A 157 -11.75 -7.35 -11.66
N ALA A 158 -11.13 -6.35 -12.28
CA ALA A 158 -10.62 -6.40 -13.63
C ALA A 158 -9.10 -6.65 -13.66
N GLN A 159 -8.70 -7.67 -14.43
CA GLN A 159 -7.29 -7.89 -14.73
C GLN A 159 -6.90 -7.01 -15.92
N THR A 160 -5.91 -6.14 -15.72
CA THR A 160 -5.31 -5.31 -16.76
C THR A 160 -3.88 -5.76 -17.05
N PRO A 161 -3.37 -5.65 -18.29
CA PRO A 161 -2.03 -6.11 -18.62
C PRO A 161 -0.96 -5.23 -17.97
N ILE A 162 0.10 -5.88 -17.48
CA ILE A 162 1.29 -5.20 -16.93
C ILE A 162 2.20 -4.71 -18.07
N ILE A 163 2.29 -5.48 -19.16
CA ILE A 163 3.06 -5.08 -20.36
C ILE A 163 2.12 -4.38 -21.32
N THR A 164 2.48 -3.18 -21.74
CA THR A 164 1.64 -2.32 -22.59
C THR A 164 2.47 -1.67 -23.70
N ALA A 165 1.80 -1.35 -24.81
CA ALA A 165 2.37 -0.54 -25.87
C ALA A 165 1.87 0.93 -25.83
N SER A 166 0.98 1.27 -24.89
CA SER A 166 0.43 2.63 -24.74
C SER A 166 0.85 3.26 -23.41
N ASP A 167 1.06 4.57 -23.41
CA ASP A 167 1.33 5.37 -22.22
C ASP A 167 0.02 5.97 -21.69
N CYS A 168 -0.41 5.56 -20.51
CA CYS A 168 -1.65 6.03 -19.90
C CYS A 168 -1.59 7.52 -19.53
N GLU A 169 -0.44 8.02 -19.11
CA GLU A 169 -0.28 9.41 -18.67
C GLU A 169 0.22 10.34 -19.78
N GLY A 170 0.72 9.78 -20.89
CA GLY A 170 1.17 10.53 -22.07
C GLY A 170 2.53 11.22 -21.90
N ALA A 171 3.20 11.08 -20.76
CA ALA A 171 4.50 11.66 -20.44
C ALA A 171 5.29 10.82 -19.43
N GLY A 172 4.86 9.58 -19.18
CA GLY A 172 5.44 8.73 -18.13
C GLY A 172 6.83 8.21 -18.53
N GLU A 173 7.80 8.29 -17.61
CA GLU A 173 9.04 7.53 -17.74
C GLU A 173 8.75 6.06 -17.47
N MET A 174 8.71 5.26 -18.56
CA MET A 174 8.33 3.85 -18.50
C MET A 174 9.56 2.95 -18.60
N PHE A 175 9.57 1.88 -17.80
CA PHE A 175 10.54 0.79 -17.99
C PHE A 175 10.23 0.06 -19.29
N GLN A 176 11.21 -0.03 -20.19
CA GLN A 176 11.06 -0.76 -21.45
C GLN A 176 11.14 -2.28 -21.18
N VAL A 177 10.25 -3.03 -21.82
CA VAL A 177 10.27 -4.49 -21.88
C VAL A 177 10.74 -4.92 -23.26
N THR A 178 11.86 -5.63 -23.34
CA THR A 178 12.45 -6.09 -24.61
C THR A 178 13.17 -7.44 -24.44
N THR A 179 13.18 -8.23 -25.49
CA THR A 179 13.99 -9.44 -25.63
C THR A 179 15.14 -9.27 -26.62
N LEU A 180 15.32 -8.07 -27.18
CA LEU A 180 16.44 -7.75 -28.07
C LEU A 180 17.76 -7.83 -27.31
N ASP A 181 18.80 -8.34 -27.99
CA ASP A 181 20.17 -8.30 -27.47
C ASP A 181 20.67 -6.84 -27.44
N LEU A 182 20.85 -6.29 -26.25
CA LEU A 182 21.33 -4.91 -26.07
C LEU A 182 22.76 -4.68 -26.61
N ASN A 183 23.56 -5.74 -26.79
CA ASN A 183 24.90 -5.64 -27.40
C ASN A 183 24.82 -5.61 -28.94
N ASN A 184 23.72 -6.07 -29.53
CA ASN A 184 23.53 -6.17 -30.98
C ASN A 184 22.09 -5.84 -31.38
N VAL A 185 21.69 -4.62 -31.07
CA VAL A 185 20.31 -4.14 -31.33
C VAL A 185 20.07 -4.03 -32.84
N PRO A 186 19.05 -4.70 -33.42
CA PRO A 186 18.70 -4.56 -34.82
C PRO A 186 18.25 -3.11 -35.13
N LYS A 187 18.59 -2.61 -36.33
CA LYS A 187 18.30 -1.25 -36.76
C LYS A 187 17.49 -1.26 -38.05
N THR A 188 16.59 -0.29 -38.14
CA THR A 188 15.91 0.08 -39.37
C THR A 188 16.86 0.84 -40.34
N GLU A 189 16.45 1.08 -41.56
CA GLU A 189 17.25 1.81 -42.57
C GLU A 189 17.62 3.24 -42.14
N ASP A 190 16.76 3.89 -41.34
CA ASP A 190 16.99 5.21 -40.75
C ASP A 190 17.76 5.20 -39.43
N GLY A 191 18.25 4.03 -39.03
CA GLY A 191 19.12 3.85 -37.87
C GLY A 191 18.41 3.74 -36.50
N GLN A 192 17.07 3.74 -36.49
CA GLN A 192 16.30 3.53 -35.27
C GLN A 192 16.31 2.04 -34.84
N VAL A 193 15.87 1.75 -33.62
CA VAL A 193 15.68 0.37 -33.18
C VAL A 193 14.56 -0.29 -33.96
N ASP A 194 14.84 -1.45 -34.55
CA ASP A 194 13.84 -2.25 -35.27
C ASP A 194 13.07 -3.15 -34.30
N TYR A 195 12.04 -2.60 -33.69
CA TYR A 195 11.17 -3.33 -32.77
C TYR A 195 10.30 -4.40 -33.45
N SER A 196 10.23 -4.45 -34.81
CA SER A 196 9.52 -5.54 -35.50
C SER A 196 10.18 -6.90 -35.24
N GLN A 197 11.45 -6.92 -34.83
CA GLN A 197 12.21 -8.10 -34.44
C GLN A 197 12.13 -8.41 -32.94
N ASP A 198 11.48 -7.56 -32.14
CA ASP A 198 11.26 -7.84 -30.71
C ASP A 198 10.08 -8.80 -30.50
N PHE A 199 9.96 -9.37 -29.30
CA PHE A 199 8.96 -10.39 -28.96
C PHE A 199 7.53 -10.01 -29.35
N PHE A 200 7.12 -8.77 -29.09
CA PHE A 200 5.77 -8.28 -29.40
C PHE A 200 5.65 -7.59 -30.78
N GLY A 201 6.72 -7.54 -31.56
CA GLY A 201 6.75 -6.86 -32.86
C GLY A 201 6.57 -5.34 -32.77
N LYS A 202 6.68 -4.75 -31.60
CA LYS A 202 6.59 -3.32 -31.32
C LYS A 202 7.26 -2.98 -30.00
N LYS A 203 7.55 -1.69 -29.78
CA LYS A 203 8.04 -1.21 -28.48
C LYS A 203 6.99 -1.44 -27.40
N THR A 204 7.39 -2.08 -26.29
CA THR A 204 6.54 -2.31 -25.11
C THR A 204 7.24 -1.88 -23.84
N SER A 205 6.43 -1.61 -22.83
CA SER A 205 6.90 -1.11 -21.53
C SER A 205 6.07 -1.73 -20.40
N LEU A 206 6.57 -1.60 -19.16
CA LEU A 206 5.75 -1.85 -17.96
C LEU A 206 4.76 -0.70 -17.78
N THR A 207 3.53 -1.03 -17.41
CA THR A 207 2.45 -0.05 -17.26
C THR A 207 2.66 0.91 -16.11
N VAL A 208 2.26 2.17 -16.28
CA VAL A 208 2.19 3.19 -15.22
C VAL A 208 0.82 3.26 -14.55
N SER A 209 -0.22 2.61 -15.14
CA SER A 209 -1.60 2.57 -14.65
C SER A 209 -2.42 1.54 -15.43
N GLY A 210 -3.36 0.89 -14.76
CA GLY A 210 -4.34 0.01 -15.40
C GLY A 210 -5.58 0.73 -15.95
N GLN A 211 -5.71 2.04 -15.75
CA GLN A 211 -6.92 2.84 -16.00
C GLN A 211 -7.49 2.66 -17.41
N LEU A 212 -6.71 2.90 -18.46
CA LEU A 212 -7.23 2.88 -19.84
C LEU A 212 -7.82 1.51 -20.23
N ASN A 213 -7.23 0.43 -19.68
CA ASN A 213 -7.76 -0.92 -19.89
C ASN A 213 -8.96 -1.19 -18.96
N ALA A 214 -8.97 -0.65 -17.75
CA ALA A 214 -10.11 -0.78 -16.82
C ALA A 214 -11.37 -0.09 -17.39
N GLU A 215 -11.23 1.03 -18.09
CA GLU A 215 -12.35 1.69 -18.75
C GLU A 215 -13.01 0.80 -19.82
N ASN A 216 -12.27 -0.11 -20.47
CA ASN A 216 -12.87 -1.09 -21.40
C ASN A 216 -13.83 -2.03 -20.65
N PHE A 217 -13.45 -2.45 -19.44
CA PHE A 217 -14.31 -3.27 -18.58
C PHE A 217 -15.50 -2.46 -18.07
N ALA A 218 -15.29 -1.20 -17.66
CA ALA A 218 -16.35 -0.33 -17.14
C ALA A 218 -17.45 -0.11 -18.18
N MET A 219 -17.11 0.05 -19.47
CA MET A 219 -18.06 0.19 -20.55
C MET A 219 -18.88 -1.08 -20.84
N ALA A 220 -18.56 -2.20 -20.20
CA ALA A 220 -19.29 -3.46 -20.33
C ALA A 220 -19.92 -3.93 -19.01
N PHE A 221 -19.26 -3.70 -17.88
CA PHE A 221 -19.66 -4.22 -16.57
C PHE A 221 -20.17 -3.13 -15.61
N GLY A 222 -20.10 -1.86 -16.00
CA GLY A 222 -20.55 -0.74 -15.18
C GLY A 222 -19.52 -0.31 -14.16
N ASN A 223 -19.43 -1.01 -13.01
CA ASN A 223 -18.47 -0.68 -11.95
C ASN A 223 -17.38 -1.75 -11.88
N VAL A 224 -16.14 -1.34 -12.04
CA VAL A 224 -14.98 -2.23 -12.00
C VAL A 224 -13.86 -1.62 -11.15
N TYR A 225 -12.89 -2.43 -10.75
CA TYR A 225 -11.66 -1.94 -10.15
C TYR A 225 -10.48 -2.82 -10.50
N THR A 226 -9.29 -2.21 -10.60
CA THR A 226 -8.03 -2.93 -10.61
C THR A 226 -7.36 -2.83 -9.24
N PHE A 227 -6.56 -3.80 -8.90
CA PHE A 227 -5.63 -3.74 -7.79
C PHE A 227 -4.39 -4.53 -8.20
N GLY A 228 -3.39 -3.83 -8.68
CA GLY A 228 -2.24 -4.45 -9.32
C GLY A 228 -0.99 -3.58 -9.32
N PRO A 229 0.15 -4.18 -9.70
CA PRO A 229 1.43 -3.49 -9.75
C PRO A 229 1.46 -2.46 -10.89
N THR A 230 2.08 -1.33 -10.60
CA THR A 230 2.40 -0.25 -11.54
C THR A 230 3.86 0.13 -11.41
N PHE A 231 4.43 0.71 -12.47
CA PHE A 231 5.87 0.92 -12.59
C PHE A 231 6.15 2.32 -13.14
N ARG A 232 7.03 3.06 -12.46
CA ARG A 232 7.47 4.38 -12.91
C ARG A 232 8.99 4.48 -12.84
N ALA A 233 9.61 4.82 -13.97
CA ALA A 233 11.07 4.93 -14.10
C ALA A 233 11.61 6.31 -13.71
N GLU A 234 10.82 7.13 -13.06
CA GLU A 234 11.19 8.47 -12.61
C GLU A 234 12.44 8.43 -11.72
N ASN A 235 13.42 9.25 -12.03
CA ASN A 235 14.63 9.40 -11.22
C ASN A 235 14.35 10.25 -9.97
N SER A 236 13.44 9.79 -9.12
CA SER A 236 13.03 10.45 -7.88
C SER A 236 13.48 9.65 -6.66
N ASN A 237 14.30 10.24 -5.81
CA ASN A 237 14.81 9.60 -4.59
C ASN A 237 14.21 10.22 -3.32
N THR A 238 12.88 10.25 -3.25
CA THR A 238 12.15 10.74 -2.08
C THR A 238 11.69 9.60 -1.16
N GLN A 239 11.10 9.95 -0.03
CA GLN A 239 10.50 8.99 0.90
C GLN A 239 9.16 8.41 0.41
N ARG A 240 8.58 8.95 -0.66
CA ARG A 240 7.23 8.63 -1.16
C ARG A 240 7.21 8.03 -2.55
N HIS A 241 8.38 7.84 -3.20
CA HIS A 241 8.48 7.28 -4.53
C HIS A 241 9.18 5.92 -4.50
N ALA A 242 8.55 4.97 -5.15
CA ALA A 242 9.09 3.67 -5.50
C ALA A 242 8.90 3.46 -7.01
N ALA A 243 9.79 2.68 -7.62
CA ALA A 243 9.73 2.38 -9.06
C ALA A 243 8.69 1.29 -9.37
N GLU A 244 8.34 0.47 -8.39
CA GLU A 244 7.28 -0.53 -8.42
C GLU A 244 6.40 -0.32 -7.18
N PHE A 245 5.09 -0.21 -7.37
CA PHE A 245 4.11 -0.04 -6.30
C PHE A 245 2.74 -0.55 -6.77
N TRP A 246 1.76 -0.64 -5.88
CA TRP A 246 0.43 -1.13 -6.23
C TRP A 246 -0.59 0.00 -6.28
N MET A 247 -1.41 -0.01 -7.33
CA MET A 247 -2.52 0.93 -7.49
C MET A 247 -3.86 0.22 -7.35
N VAL A 248 -4.79 0.90 -6.70
CA VAL A 248 -6.23 0.56 -6.67
C VAL A 248 -6.93 1.56 -7.55
N GLU A 249 -7.52 1.11 -8.67
CA GLU A 249 -8.04 2.00 -9.70
C GLU A 249 -9.47 1.56 -10.09
N PRO A 250 -10.50 2.05 -9.39
CA PRO A 250 -11.89 1.83 -9.79
C PRO A 250 -12.28 2.75 -10.95
N GLU A 251 -13.12 2.22 -11.85
CA GLU A 251 -13.76 2.93 -12.94
C GLU A 251 -15.28 2.64 -12.89
N MET A 252 -16.08 3.69 -12.93
CA MET A 252 -17.52 3.64 -12.67
C MET A 252 -18.30 4.30 -13.80
N ALA A 253 -19.03 3.51 -14.58
CA ALA A 253 -19.93 3.99 -15.62
C ALA A 253 -21.13 4.72 -15.01
N PHE A 254 -21.69 5.69 -15.77
CA PHE A 254 -22.82 6.54 -15.36
C PHE A 254 -22.59 7.36 -14.08
N THR A 255 -21.34 7.55 -13.72
CA THR A 255 -20.91 8.29 -12.52
C THR A 255 -20.21 9.59 -12.90
N ASP A 256 -20.46 10.66 -12.17
CA ASP A 256 -19.80 11.96 -12.31
C ASP A 256 -18.69 12.17 -11.25
N LEU A 257 -18.10 13.37 -11.26
CA LEU A 257 -17.06 13.76 -10.31
C LEU A 257 -17.52 13.63 -8.85
N ASN A 258 -18.79 13.94 -8.53
CA ASN A 258 -19.30 13.82 -7.18
C ASN A 258 -19.42 12.35 -6.75
N GLY A 259 -19.95 11.49 -7.61
CA GLY A 259 -20.05 10.06 -7.32
C GLY A 259 -18.68 9.40 -7.15
N TYR A 260 -17.66 9.86 -7.87
CA TYR A 260 -16.29 9.47 -7.62
C TYR A 260 -15.83 9.87 -6.19
N MET A 261 -15.98 11.15 -5.84
CA MET A 261 -15.56 11.65 -4.52
C MET A 261 -16.27 10.92 -3.37
N ASP A 262 -17.57 10.67 -3.50
CA ASP A 262 -18.34 9.92 -2.50
C ASP A 262 -17.80 8.49 -2.32
N THR A 263 -17.51 7.80 -3.43
CA THR A 263 -16.97 6.43 -3.38
C THR A 263 -15.57 6.39 -2.78
N ALA A 264 -14.71 7.36 -3.12
CA ALA A 264 -13.36 7.46 -2.60
C ALA A 264 -13.34 7.76 -1.08
N GLU A 265 -14.20 8.67 -0.63
CA GLU A 265 -14.40 8.98 0.79
C GLU A 265 -14.84 7.74 1.57
N ASP A 266 -15.87 7.04 1.08
CA ASP A 266 -16.38 5.81 1.70
C ASP A 266 -15.31 4.72 1.77
N MET A 267 -14.50 4.56 0.72
CA MET A 267 -13.43 3.57 0.68
C MET A 267 -12.36 3.86 1.74
N ILE A 268 -11.87 5.10 1.83
CA ILE A 268 -10.86 5.47 2.83
C ILE A 268 -11.38 5.20 4.24
N LYS A 269 -12.60 5.65 4.55
CA LYS A 269 -13.24 5.44 5.85
C LYS A 269 -13.40 3.95 6.17
N TYR A 270 -13.81 3.16 5.17
CA TYR A 270 -13.97 1.71 5.32
C TYR A 270 -12.65 1.01 5.63
N ILE A 271 -11.58 1.31 4.87
CA ILE A 271 -10.25 0.72 5.08
C ILE A 271 -9.75 1.03 6.49
N ILE A 272 -9.85 2.30 6.93
CA ILE A 272 -9.42 2.71 8.27
C ILE A 272 -10.16 1.91 9.35
N ARG A 273 -11.50 1.88 9.30
CA ARG A 273 -12.32 1.16 10.28
C ARG A 273 -12.00 -0.33 10.30
N TYR A 274 -11.86 -0.93 9.12
CA TYR A 274 -11.53 -2.36 8.99
C TYR A 274 -10.17 -2.69 9.64
N VAL A 275 -9.13 -1.91 9.35
CA VAL A 275 -7.80 -2.12 9.91
C VAL A 275 -7.78 -1.89 11.43
N MET A 276 -8.46 -0.84 11.92
CA MET A 276 -8.57 -0.56 13.36
C MET A 276 -9.24 -1.70 14.12
N GLU A 277 -10.22 -2.37 13.50
CA GLU A 277 -10.94 -3.51 14.07
C GLU A 277 -10.13 -4.80 13.99
N GLN A 278 -9.51 -5.09 12.83
CA GLN A 278 -8.85 -6.38 12.58
C GLN A 278 -7.41 -6.44 13.11
N CYS A 279 -6.74 -5.28 13.28
CA CYS A 279 -5.35 -5.18 13.69
C CYS A 279 -5.17 -4.31 14.96
N PRO A 280 -5.95 -4.49 16.05
CA PRO A 280 -5.93 -3.56 17.18
C PRO A 280 -4.57 -3.49 17.87
N GLN A 281 -3.83 -4.60 17.95
CA GLN A 281 -2.53 -4.68 18.61
C GLN A 281 -1.42 -4.02 17.81
N GLU A 282 -1.44 -4.22 16.51
CA GLU A 282 -0.54 -3.56 15.56
C GLU A 282 -0.78 -2.05 15.58
N MET A 283 -2.04 -1.61 15.62
CA MET A 283 -2.39 -0.19 15.70
C MET A 283 -1.98 0.43 17.04
N ASP A 284 -2.10 -0.28 18.17
CA ASP A 284 -1.58 0.15 19.46
C ASP A 284 -0.05 0.28 19.43
N PHE A 285 0.64 -0.67 18.79
CA PHE A 285 2.09 -0.63 18.62
C PHE A 285 2.51 0.61 17.80
N PHE A 286 1.86 0.89 16.67
CA PHE A 286 2.17 2.07 15.86
C PHE A 286 1.92 3.36 16.62
N ASN A 287 0.77 3.48 17.29
CA ASN A 287 0.43 4.66 18.09
C ASN A 287 1.40 4.91 19.22
N GLN A 288 1.96 3.85 19.83
CA GLN A 288 2.89 3.97 20.95
C GLN A 288 4.33 4.25 20.50
N PHE A 289 4.80 3.60 19.43
CA PHE A 289 6.22 3.52 19.10
C PHE A 289 6.62 4.18 17.78
N VAL A 290 5.68 4.47 16.89
CA VAL A 290 5.96 5.02 15.56
C VAL A 290 5.42 6.44 15.43
N ASP A 291 4.13 6.64 15.65
CA ASP A 291 3.46 7.93 15.47
C ASP A 291 2.41 8.14 16.57
N LYS A 292 2.80 8.92 17.59
CA LYS A 292 1.90 9.28 18.69
C LYS A 292 0.73 10.12 18.17
N GLY A 293 -0.51 9.69 18.47
CA GLY A 293 -1.73 10.33 17.97
C GLY A 293 -2.24 9.76 16.65
N LEU A 294 -1.60 8.70 16.12
CA LEU A 294 -2.03 8.02 14.89
C LEU A 294 -3.49 7.56 14.99
N ARG A 295 -3.88 6.90 16.08
CA ARG A 295 -5.25 6.39 16.24
C ARG A 295 -6.27 7.52 16.24
N GLU A 296 -6.02 8.57 17.00
CA GLU A 296 -6.91 9.74 17.07
C GLU A 296 -7.08 10.39 15.68
N ARG A 297 -5.99 10.55 14.93
CA ARG A 297 -6.03 11.08 13.56
C ARG A 297 -6.85 10.20 12.63
N LEU A 298 -6.64 8.88 12.66
CA LEU A 298 -7.38 7.94 11.82
C LEU A 298 -8.87 7.87 12.19
N GLU A 299 -9.21 7.89 13.48
CA GLU A 299 -10.59 7.94 13.98
C GLU A 299 -11.28 9.23 13.55
N HIS A 300 -10.58 10.37 13.63
CA HIS A 300 -11.08 11.65 13.14
C HIS A 300 -11.39 11.58 11.65
N VAL A 301 -10.49 11.10 10.82
CA VAL A 301 -10.70 10.95 9.37
C VAL A 301 -11.86 9.99 9.07
N ALA A 302 -11.95 8.84 9.75
CA ALA A 302 -13.02 7.87 9.54
C ALA A 302 -14.41 8.38 9.96
N SER A 303 -14.51 9.43 10.81
CA SER A 303 -15.75 10.00 11.30
C SER A 303 -16.12 11.36 10.68
N SER A 304 -15.16 12.04 10.04
CA SER A 304 -15.38 13.36 9.44
C SER A 304 -15.97 13.24 8.04
N ASP A 305 -16.81 14.21 7.65
CA ASP A 305 -17.13 14.43 6.24
C ASP A 305 -15.94 15.12 5.56
N PHE A 306 -15.58 14.70 4.36
CA PHE A 306 -14.47 15.29 3.62
C PHE A 306 -14.89 16.64 3.04
N GLY A 307 -14.01 17.64 3.17
CA GLY A 307 -14.21 18.94 2.55
C GLY A 307 -14.14 18.86 1.02
N ARG A 308 -14.73 19.83 0.34
CA ARG A 308 -14.62 20.01 -1.12
C ARG A 308 -14.33 21.47 -1.42
N VAL A 309 -13.34 21.73 -2.24
CA VAL A 309 -12.90 23.07 -2.61
C VAL A 309 -12.35 23.03 -4.03
N SER A 310 -12.63 24.04 -4.84
CA SER A 310 -12.00 24.15 -6.17
C SER A 310 -10.51 24.49 -6.04
N TYR A 311 -9.71 24.09 -7.02
CA TYR A 311 -8.30 24.45 -7.09
C TYR A 311 -8.11 25.98 -7.04
N THR A 312 -8.94 26.73 -7.73
CA THR A 312 -8.89 28.20 -7.71
C THR A 312 -9.10 28.75 -6.30
N GLU A 313 -10.12 28.27 -5.59
CA GLU A 313 -10.38 28.68 -4.20
C GLU A 313 -9.27 28.20 -3.25
N ALA A 314 -8.72 26.99 -3.45
CA ALA A 314 -7.61 26.47 -2.66
C ALA A 314 -6.36 27.36 -2.79
N VAL A 315 -6.01 27.77 -4.02
CA VAL A 315 -4.91 28.72 -4.28
C VAL A 315 -5.18 30.06 -3.59
N ASP A 316 -6.39 30.57 -3.65
CA ASP A 316 -6.78 31.82 -2.98
C ASP A 316 -6.68 31.72 -1.44
N LEU A 317 -7.12 30.59 -0.85
CA LEU A 317 -7.00 30.33 0.58
C LEU A 317 -5.55 30.27 1.04
N LEU A 318 -4.69 29.58 0.27
CA LEU A 318 -3.26 29.50 0.55
C LEU A 318 -2.60 30.88 0.48
N LYS A 319 -2.88 31.69 -0.54
CA LYS A 319 -2.36 33.06 -0.68
C LYS A 319 -2.80 33.98 0.48
N LYS A 320 -4.05 33.83 0.90
CA LYS A 320 -4.63 34.65 2.02
C LYS A 320 -4.14 34.20 3.40
N SER A 321 -3.56 33.01 3.53
CA SER A 321 -3.10 32.49 4.83
C SER A 321 -1.96 33.29 5.44
N GLY A 322 -1.14 33.95 4.62
CA GLY A 322 0.06 34.66 5.04
C GLY A 322 1.22 33.75 5.42
N GLU A 323 1.07 32.43 5.24
CA GLU A 323 2.13 31.43 5.47
C GLU A 323 3.22 31.58 4.42
N LYS A 324 4.47 31.32 4.81
CA LYS A 324 5.60 31.28 3.91
C LYS A 324 5.89 29.84 3.50
N PHE A 325 5.56 29.55 2.25
CA PHE A 325 5.85 28.27 1.64
C PHE A 325 7.23 28.28 0.96
N ASP A 326 7.88 27.12 0.87
CA ASP A 326 9.14 26.95 0.15
C ASP A 326 8.93 27.03 -1.37
N TYR A 327 7.74 26.64 -1.84
CA TYR A 327 7.34 26.70 -3.24
C TYR A 327 6.27 27.79 -3.46
N PRO A 328 6.25 28.44 -4.64
CA PRO A 328 5.30 29.49 -4.93
C PRO A 328 3.86 28.94 -4.99
N VAL A 329 2.90 29.75 -4.53
CA VAL A 329 1.47 29.48 -4.66
C VAL A 329 0.93 30.34 -5.80
N GLU A 330 0.80 29.75 -6.99
CA GLU A 330 0.29 30.44 -8.17
C GLU A 330 -0.75 29.58 -8.89
N TRP A 331 -1.69 30.23 -9.58
CA TRP A 331 -2.66 29.50 -10.38
C TRP A 331 -1.99 28.91 -11.63
N GLY A 332 -2.24 27.65 -11.92
CA GLY A 332 -1.70 26.96 -13.10
C GLY A 332 -0.46 26.09 -12.81
N ILE A 333 -0.01 26.02 -11.56
CA ILE A 333 1.08 25.11 -11.13
C ILE A 333 0.56 24.04 -10.17
N ASP A 334 1.27 22.92 -10.10
CA ASP A 334 0.92 21.83 -9.18
C ASP A 334 1.07 22.27 -7.72
N LEU A 335 0.07 21.92 -6.89
CA LEU A 335 0.20 22.05 -5.44
C LEU A 335 1.28 21.09 -4.94
N GLN A 336 2.16 21.64 -4.11
CA GLN A 336 3.21 20.84 -3.47
C GLN A 336 2.71 20.26 -2.14
N THR A 337 3.33 19.21 -1.64
CA THR A 337 2.94 18.56 -0.38
C THR A 337 2.75 19.53 0.80
N GLU A 338 3.55 20.60 0.89
CA GLU A 338 3.37 21.61 1.95
C GLU A 338 2.06 22.36 1.82
N HIS A 339 1.63 22.68 0.58
CA HIS A 339 0.34 23.33 0.30
C HIS A 339 -0.82 22.39 0.66
N GLU A 340 -0.75 21.14 0.24
CA GLU A 340 -1.76 20.10 0.49
C GLU A 340 -1.95 19.84 1.99
N ARG A 341 -0.84 19.73 2.72
CA ARG A 341 -0.88 19.57 4.17
C ARG A 341 -1.42 20.80 4.87
N TYR A 342 -1.06 21.97 4.41
CA TYR A 342 -1.57 23.21 5.00
C TYR A 342 -3.10 23.31 4.83
N LEU A 343 -3.63 22.94 3.66
CA LEU A 343 -5.08 22.87 3.43
C LEU A 343 -5.74 21.91 4.44
N THR A 344 -5.23 20.70 4.59
CA THR A 344 -5.85 19.66 5.43
C THR A 344 -5.64 19.87 6.93
N GLU A 345 -4.47 20.38 7.35
CA GLU A 345 -4.09 20.48 8.77
C GLU A 345 -4.46 21.82 9.41
N HIS A 346 -4.43 22.91 8.63
CA HIS A 346 -4.64 24.26 9.16
C HIS A 346 -5.96 24.90 8.72
N ILE A 347 -6.34 24.75 7.45
CA ILE A 347 -7.56 25.40 6.91
C ILE A 347 -8.79 24.54 7.17
N PHE A 348 -8.85 23.32 6.63
CA PHE A 348 -10.03 22.45 6.75
C PHE A 348 -10.03 21.61 8.02
N LYS A 349 -8.87 21.29 8.57
CA LYS A 349 -8.64 20.40 9.73
C LYS A 349 -9.31 19.03 9.58
N ARG A 350 -9.39 18.54 8.36
CA ARG A 350 -9.98 17.28 7.92
C ARG A 350 -9.53 16.96 6.49
N PRO A 351 -9.77 15.75 5.97
CA PRO A 351 -9.54 15.48 4.55
C PRO A 351 -10.34 16.43 3.66
N VAL A 352 -9.78 16.72 2.48
CA VAL A 352 -10.40 17.62 1.52
C VAL A 352 -10.15 17.15 0.09
N PHE A 353 -11.19 17.21 -0.75
CA PHE A 353 -11.05 17.09 -2.19
C PHE A 353 -10.79 18.48 -2.78
N VAL A 354 -9.71 18.60 -3.53
CA VAL A 354 -9.45 19.77 -4.37
C VAL A 354 -9.88 19.43 -5.78
N THR A 355 -10.79 20.22 -6.36
CA THR A 355 -11.43 19.92 -7.66
C THR A 355 -11.09 20.96 -8.72
N ASP A 356 -11.42 20.64 -9.98
CA ASP A 356 -11.39 21.59 -11.09
C ASP A 356 -10.01 22.22 -11.32
N TYR A 357 -9.02 21.34 -11.50
CA TYR A 357 -7.64 21.73 -11.76
C TYR A 357 -7.46 22.35 -13.17
N PRO A 358 -6.45 23.22 -13.37
CA PRO A 358 -6.07 23.69 -14.70
C PRO A 358 -5.78 22.53 -15.65
N LYS A 359 -6.31 22.60 -16.87
CA LYS A 359 -6.16 21.52 -17.88
C LYS A 359 -4.70 21.24 -18.24
N ASP A 360 -3.83 22.24 -18.15
CA ASP A 360 -2.45 22.16 -18.63
C ASP A 360 -1.51 21.36 -17.71
N ILE A 361 -1.96 21.11 -16.46
CA ILE A 361 -1.24 20.32 -15.47
C ILE A 361 -1.90 18.96 -15.20
N LYS A 362 -2.89 18.57 -16.01
CA LYS A 362 -3.63 17.30 -15.84
C LYS A 362 -3.68 16.50 -17.13
N ALA A 363 -3.91 15.18 -17.01
CA ALA A 363 -3.86 14.24 -18.09
C ALA A 363 -4.96 14.46 -19.17
N PHE A 364 -4.70 13.96 -20.38
CA PHE A 364 -5.51 14.18 -21.57
C PHE A 364 -6.93 13.62 -21.50
N TYR A 365 -7.14 12.58 -20.71
CA TYR A 365 -8.41 11.86 -20.60
C TYR A 365 -9.41 12.50 -19.63
N MET A 366 -9.03 13.55 -18.92
CA MET A 366 -9.89 14.20 -17.95
C MET A 366 -10.90 15.12 -18.63
N ARG A 367 -12.16 15.10 -18.18
CA ARG A 367 -13.25 15.86 -18.79
C ARG A 367 -12.98 17.36 -18.72
N LEU A 368 -12.93 18.02 -19.86
CA LEU A 368 -12.81 19.48 -19.96
C LEU A 368 -14.09 20.13 -19.45
N ASN A 369 -13.98 21.05 -18.48
CA ASN A 369 -15.09 21.84 -17.99
C ASN A 369 -15.56 22.89 -19.01
N ASP A 370 -16.76 23.41 -18.80
CA ASP A 370 -17.40 24.33 -19.76
C ASP A 370 -16.66 25.68 -19.87
N ASP A 371 -15.79 26.00 -18.90
CA ASP A 371 -14.92 27.19 -18.93
C ASP A 371 -13.75 27.07 -19.95
N GLY A 372 -13.51 25.86 -20.46
CA GLY A 372 -12.43 25.55 -21.39
C GLY A 372 -11.02 25.69 -20.82
N LYS A 373 -10.86 25.90 -19.52
CA LYS A 373 -9.59 26.14 -18.80
C LYS A 373 -9.28 25.09 -17.75
N THR A 374 -10.31 24.52 -17.13
CA THR A 374 -10.19 23.52 -16.07
C THR A 374 -10.74 22.19 -16.51
N VAL A 375 -10.37 21.15 -15.78
CA VAL A 375 -10.85 19.77 -15.97
C VAL A 375 -11.54 19.27 -14.70
N ALA A 376 -12.52 18.38 -14.85
CA ALA A 376 -13.24 17.74 -13.76
C ALA A 376 -12.35 16.67 -13.06
N ALA A 377 -11.20 17.10 -12.58
CA ALA A 377 -10.30 16.33 -11.73
C ALA A 377 -10.62 16.55 -10.25
N ALA A 378 -10.27 15.61 -9.41
CA ALA A 378 -10.28 15.79 -7.96
C ALA A 378 -9.14 14.98 -7.34
N ASP A 379 -8.37 15.63 -6.47
CA ASP A 379 -7.36 14.97 -5.65
C ASP A 379 -7.82 14.97 -4.19
N CYS A 380 -7.80 13.79 -3.56
CA CYS A 380 -8.12 13.65 -2.13
C CYS A 380 -6.86 13.86 -1.31
N LEU A 381 -6.88 14.90 -0.49
CA LEU A 381 -5.80 15.24 0.41
C LEU A 381 -6.16 14.82 1.84
N VAL A 382 -5.21 14.22 2.55
CA VAL A 382 -5.37 13.80 3.94
C VAL A 382 -4.28 14.40 4.84
N PRO A 383 -4.58 14.67 6.13
CA PRO A 383 -3.59 15.19 7.07
C PRO A 383 -2.37 14.26 7.19
N GLY A 384 -1.17 14.80 7.24
CA GLY A 384 0.09 14.07 7.40
C GLY A 384 0.71 13.55 6.11
N ILE A 385 -0.07 13.25 5.08
CA ILE A 385 0.42 12.74 3.78
C ILE A 385 0.30 13.79 2.67
N GLY A 386 -0.82 14.53 2.58
CA GLY A 386 -1.22 15.28 1.40
C GLY A 386 -2.03 14.40 0.47
N GLU A 387 -1.76 14.43 -0.83
CA GLU A 387 -2.48 13.62 -1.83
C GLU A 387 -2.32 12.12 -1.57
N ILE A 388 -3.47 11.43 -1.44
CA ILE A 388 -3.57 9.98 -1.30
C ILE A 388 -4.34 9.32 -2.45
N ILE A 389 -5.28 10.05 -3.07
CA ILE A 389 -6.07 9.65 -4.24
C ILE A 389 -6.04 10.78 -5.25
N GLY A 390 -5.78 10.45 -6.50
CA GLY A 390 -6.02 11.33 -7.65
C GLY A 390 -7.02 10.70 -8.62
N GLY A 391 -7.91 11.49 -9.20
CA GLY A 391 -8.91 10.97 -10.12
C GLY A 391 -9.66 12.06 -10.87
N SER A 392 -10.62 11.62 -11.71
CA SER A 392 -11.41 12.56 -12.50
C SER A 392 -12.70 11.91 -13.02
N GLN A 393 -13.63 12.74 -13.42
CA GLN A 393 -14.56 12.37 -14.47
C GLN A 393 -13.79 12.26 -15.79
N ARG A 394 -14.06 11.22 -16.57
CA ARG A 394 -13.36 10.96 -17.84
C ARG A 394 -14.03 11.73 -18.97
N GLU A 395 -13.26 12.12 -19.98
CA GLU A 395 -13.81 12.78 -21.16
C GLU A 395 -14.65 11.79 -21.99
N GLU A 396 -15.94 11.99 -22.00
CA GLU A 396 -16.91 11.15 -22.72
C GLU A 396 -17.21 11.65 -24.15
N ARG A 397 -16.82 12.89 -24.48
CA ARG A 397 -17.04 13.51 -25.79
C ARG A 397 -15.88 13.18 -26.71
N LEU A 398 -16.15 12.43 -27.78
CA LEU A 398 -15.14 11.94 -28.71
C LEU A 398 -14.32 13.06 -29.37
N ASP A 399 -14.99 14.08 -29.85
CA ASP A 399 -14.37 15.22 -30.54
C ASP A 399 -13.44 16.02 -29.62
N VAL A 400 -13.81 16.20 -28.34
CA VAL A 400 -12.99 16.88 -27.35
C VAL A 400 -11.76 16.04 -26.99
N LEU A 401 -11.94 14.73 -26.79
CA LEU A 401 -10.85 13.80 -26.50
C LEU A 401 -9.83 13.74 -27.66
N GLU A 402 -10.30 13.59 -28.90
CA GLU A 402 -9.42 13.57 -30.08
C GLU A 402 -8.67 14.89 -30.26
N ALA A 403 -9.35 16.04 -29.98
CA ALA A 403 -8.70 17.35 -30.04
C ALA A 403 -7.59 17.46 -28.99
N ARG A 404 -7.83 16.96 -27.76
CA ARG A 404 -6.84 17.00 -26.68
C ARG A 404 -5.62 16.12 -26.96
N ILE A 405 -5.82 14.90 -27.48
CA ILE A 405 -4.75 14.00 -27.93
C ILE A 405 -3.85 14.71 -28.95
N LYS A 406 -4.43 15.40 -29.94
CA LYS A 406 -3.68 16.17 -30.94
C LYS A 406 -2.97 17.39 -30.36
N GLU A 407 -3.63 18.13 -29.45
CA GLU A 407 -3.05 19.30 -28.77
C GLU A 407 -1.76 18.94 -28.03
N LEU A 408 -1.72 17.76 -27.41
CA LEU A 408 -0.57 17.25 -26.69
C LEU A 408 0.49 16.57 -27.56
N GLY A 409 0.30 16.53 -28.88
CA GLY A 409 1.24 15.91 -29.82
C GLY A 409 1.31 14.39 -29.73
N MET A 410 0.31 13.76 -29.11
CA MET A 410 0.22 12.30 -28.97
C MET A 410 -0.23 11.67 -30.29
N ASN A 411 0.23 10.43 -30.57
CA ASN A 411 -0.18 9.72 -31.77
C ASN A 411 -1.61 9.16 -31.65
N PRO A 412 -2.61 9.61 -32.43
CA PRO A 412 -3.99 9.14 -32.29
C PRO A 412 -4.19 7.64 -32.51
N GLU A 413 -3.34 6.99 -33.31
CA GLU A 413 -3.45 5.56 -33.62
C GLU A 413 -3.19 4.70 -32.34
N ASP A 414 -2.36 5.16 -31.46
CA ASP A 414 -2.05 4.45 -30.21
C ASP A 414 -3.24 4.45 -29.23
N TYR A 415 -4.17 5.41 -29.41
CA TYR A 415 -5.37 5.59 -28.57
C TYR A 415 -6.68 5.29 -29.31
N LYS A 416 -6.62 4.70 -30.50
CA LYS A 416 -7.81 4.39 -31.30
C LYS A 416 -8.82 3.53 -30.51
N TYR A 417 -8.35 2.48 -29.85
CA TYR A 417 -9.20 1.62 -29.01
C TYR A 417 -9.89 2.40 -27.89
N TYR A 418 -9.22 3.38 -27.33
CA TYR A 418 -9.73 4.22 -26.25
C TYR A 418 -10.78 5.23 -26.78
N CYS A 419 -10.56 5.80 -27.96
CA CYS A 419 -11.53 6.63 -28.68
C CYS A 419 -12.77 5.82 -29.11
N ASP A 420 -12.61 4.55 -29.45
CA ASP A 420 -13.73 3.67 -29.81
C ASP A 420 -14.73 3.47 -28.66
N LEU A 421 -14.30 3.53 -27.41
CA LEU A 421 -15.21 3.53 -26.26
C LEU A 421 -16.14 4.75 -26.23
N ARG A 422 -15.71 5.87 -26.83
CA ARG A 422 -16.53 7.09 -26.98
C ARG A 422 -17.39 7.05 -28.24
N ARG A 423 -16.97 6.31 -29.24
CA ARG A 423 -17.70 6.15 -30.51
C ARG A 423 -18.85 5.15 -30.38
N TYR A 424 -18.68 4.11 -29.59
CA TYR A 424 -19.61 2.98 -29.49
C TYR A 424 -20.29 2.89 -28.12
N GLY A 425 -21.20 3.81 -27.83
CA GLY A 425 -22.01 3.80 -26.61
C GLY A 425 -21.34 4.49 -25.43
N SER A 426 -20.76 5.66 -25.67
CA SER A 426 -20.17 6.50 -24.63
C SER A 426 -21.17 6.83 -23.53
N CYS A 427 -20.69 6.86 -22.30
CA CYS A 427 -21.44 7.36 -21.16
C CYS A 427 -20.53 8.22 -20.26
N ARG A 428 -21.15 9.07 -19.46
CA ARG A 428 -20.45 9.72 -18.35
C ARG A 428 -19.87 8.67 -17.41
N HIS A 429 -18.59 8.74 -17.12
CA HIS A 429 -17.92 7.83 -16.20
C HIS A 429 -16.78 8.52 -15.47
N ALA A 430 -16.42 7.99 -14.32
CA ALA A 430 -15.38 8.56 -13.45
C ALA A 430 -14.60 7.45 -12.76
N GLY A 431 -13.36 7.76 -12.40
CA GLY A 431 -12.51 6.83 -11.70
C GLY A 431 -11.37 7.53 -10.99
N TYR A 432 -10.61 6.77 -10.22
CA TYR A 432 -9.51 7.31 -9.44
C TYR A 432 -8.42 6.27 -9.18
N GLY A 433 -7.24 6.73 -8.78
CA GLY A 433 -6.13 5.88 -8.35
C GLY A 433 -5.77 6.14 -6.88
N LEU A 434 -5.73 5.08 -6.08
CA LEU A 434 -5.15 5.08 -4.74
C LEU A 434 -3.81 4.36 -4.77
N GLY A 435 -2.71 5.05 -4.42
CA GLY A 435 -1.44 4.41 -4.16
C GLY A 435 -1.50 3.57 -2.89
N PHE A 436 -1.42 2.24 -3.02
CA PHE A 436 -1.62 1.35 -1.88
C PHE A 436 -0.52 1.51 -0.82
N GLU A 437 0.71 1.70 -1.22
CA GLU A 437 1.83 1.97 -0.31
C GLU A 437 1.63 3.25 0.49
N ARG A 438 1.14 4.33 -0.16
CA ARG A 438 0.78 5.58 0.55
C ARG A 438 -0.32 5.33 1.58
N MET A 439 -1.33 4.51 1.25
CA MET A 439 -2.37 4.11 2.20
C MET A 439 -1.80 3.33 3.38
N VAL A 440 -0.88 2.38 3.14
CA VAL A 440 -0.22 1.64 4.23
C VAL A 440 0.63 2.56 5.09
N MET A 441 1.39 3.50 4.50
CA MET A 441 2.11 4.53 5.25
C MET A 441 1.16 5.36 6.13
N TYR A 442 0.02 5.75 5.58
CA TYR A 442 -1.00 6.52 6.28
C TYR A 442 -1.57 5.76 7.48
N LEU A 443 -1.92 4.47 7.30
CA LEU A 443 -2.47 3.61 8.35
C LEU A 443 -1.48 3.29 9.48
N THR A 444 -0.18 3.28 9.18
CA THR A 444 0.86 2.82 10.12
C THR A 444 1.70 3.95 10.73
N GLY A 445 1.64 5.14 10.15
CA GLY A 445 2.53 6.25 10.49
C GLY A 445 3.98 6.05 10.07
N VAL A 446 4.27 5.02 9.26
CA VAL A 446 5.61 4.78 8.71
C VAL A 446 5.91 5.82 7.64
N ASN A 447 7.01 6.55 7.79
CA ASN A 447 7.32 7.75 7.00
C ASN A 447 8.02 7.48 5.67
N ASN A 448 8.37 6.23 5.34
CA ASN A 448 9.13 5.92 4.15
C ASN A 448 8.54 4.71 3.42
N ILE A 449 8.26 4.88 2.13
CA ILE A 449 7.67 3.85 1.27
C ILE A 449 8.50 2.56 1.24
N ARG A 450 9.84 2.67 1.39
CA ARG A 450 10.74 1.50 1.46
C ARG A 450 10.47 0.58 2.65
N ASP A 451 9.73 1.05 3.65
CA ASP A 451 9.46 0.30 4.89
C ASP A 451 8.03 -0.25 4.97
N VAL A 452 7.22 -0.02 3.91
CA VAL A 452 5.90 -0.65 3.73
C VAL A 452 5.88 -1.69 2.61
N GLU A 453 7.02 -1.92 1.97
CA GLU A 453 7.29 -2.99 1.02
C GLU A 453 8.37 -3.92 1.57
N LEU A 454 8.28 -5.23 1.26
CA LEU A 454 9.30 -6.17 1.72
C LEU A 454 10.63 -5.95 1.01
N HIS A 455 10.56 -5.87 -0.31
CA HIS A 455 11.69 -5.68 -1.22
C HIS A 455 11.42 -4.49 -2.14
N PRO A 456 11.61 -3.25 -1.65
CA PRO A 456 11.28 -2.05 -2.42
C PRO A 456 12.19 -1.90 -3.65
N ARG A 457 11.59 -1.50 -4.76
CA ARG A 457 12.28 -1.13 -5.99
C ARG A 457 12.39 0.38 -6.06
N THR A 458 13.60 0.91 -5.99
CA THR A 458 13.85 2.36 -6.02
C THR A 458 15.10 2.63 -6.85
N VAL A 459 15.35 3.91 -7.17
CA VAL A 459 16.54 4.30 -7.91
C VAL A 459 17.81 3.72 -7.27
N GLY A 460 18.57 2.96 -8.05
CA GLY A 460 19.83 2.35 -7.62
C GLY A 460 19.69 1.13 -6.70
N SER A 461 18.46 0.61 -6.47
CA SER A 461 18.23 -0.56 -5.62
C SER A 461 17.17 -1.49 -6.18
N ALA A 462 17.60 -2.71 -6.47
CA ALA A 462 16.77 -3.85 -6.87
C ALA A 462 17.28 -5.15 -6.20
N ASP A 463 17.87 -5.00 -5.00
CA ASP A 463 18.42 -6.11 -4.23
C ASP A 463 17.33 -7.05 -3.73
N PHE A 464 17.68 -8.34 -3.63
CA PHE A 464 16.81 -9.47 -3.26
C PHE A 464 15.83 -9.86 -4.38
#